data_d2c72ef9cbc98ace27048d7db348d7c3
#
_entry.id   d2c72ef9cbc98ace27048d7db348d7c3
#
_cell.length_a   1.000
_cell.length_b   1.000
_cell.length_c   1.000
_cell.angle_alpha   90.00
_cell.angle_beta   90.00
_cell.angle_gamma   90.00
#
_symmetry.space_group_name_H-M   'P 1'
#
loop_
_entity.id
_entity.type
_entity.pdbx_description
1 polymer ?
#
loop_
_entity_poly.entity_id
_entity_poly.type
_entity_poly.pdbx_seq_one_letter_code
_entity_poly.pdbx_strand_id
1 'polypeptide(L)'
;SLNQSAPLDLRVNPLKAERDSVLARLQADGIAAEACRYSPLGIRLNGKPSLARHPLFLDGSIEVQDEGSQLLGFLVQPKRGEMVADFCAGAGGKTLLLGAMMRSQGRLYAFDVAEKRLAKLKPRLARSGLSNVHPVRIESEHDIKIKRLAGKLDRVLVDAPCSGLGTLRRNPDLKWRQTPDSVAELNAKQASILSAAAGLVKKGGRLVYATCKIGRASCRERVSS
;
A
#
# COMPACT_ATOMS: atom_id res chain seq x y z
N SER A 1 8.63 1.77 24.10
CA SER A 1 8.97 0.43 24.63
C SER A 1 8.57 -0.62 23.58
N LEU A 2 9.45 -1.60 23.33
CA LEU A 2 9.23 -2.68 22.34
C LEU A 2 8.08 -3.62 22.73
N ASN A 3 7.62 -3.57 23.95
CA ASN A 3 6.56 -4.44 24.49
C ASN A 3 5.14 -3.87 24.40
N GLN A 4 4.96 -2.67 23.86
CA GLN A 4 3.61 -2.16 23.59
C GLN A 4 3.11 -2.70 22.26
N SER A 5 1.86 -3.20 22.24
CA SER A 5 1.22 -3.62 20.99
C SER A 5 1.21 -2.44 20.01
N ALA A 6 1.52 -2.73 18.74
CA ALA A 6 1.45 -1.70 17.69
C ALA A 6 0.03 -1.12 17.64
N PRO A 7 -0.10 0.23 17.55
CA PRO A 7 -1.41 0.85 17.40
C PRO A 7 -2.11 0.34 16.15
N LEU A 8 -3.43 0.41 16.14
CA LEU A 8 -4.23 0.10 14.96
C LEU A 8 -4.57 1.40 14.26
N ASP A 9 -4.06 1.58 13.04
CA ASP A 9 -4.38 2.75 12.23
C ASP A 9 -5.40 2.39 11.15
N LEU A 10 -6.31 3.32 10.91
CA LEU A 10 -7.31 3.28 9.85
C LEU A 10 -7.00 4.34 8.82
N ARG A 11 -7.39 4.09 7.60
CA ARG A 11 -7.42 5.07 6.53
C ARG A 11 -8.85 5.30 6.08
N VAL A 12 -9.25 6.55 6.04
CA VAL A 12 -10.54 6.97 5.50
C VAL A 12 -10.49 6.93 3.97
N ASN A 13 -11.56 6.45 3.35
CA ASN A 13 -11.75 6.49 1.90
C ASN A 13 -12.32 7.86 1.48
N PRO A 14 -11.53 8.72 0.85
CA PRO A 14 -11.96 10.09 0.53
C PRO A 14 -13.01 10.16 -0.59
N LEU A 15 -13.38 9.02 -1.20
CA LEU A 15 -14.52 8.95 -2.12
C LEU A 15 -15.85 8.83 -1.39
N LYS A 16 -15.83 8.44 -0.11
CA LYS A 16 -17.04 8.10 0.65
C LYS A 16 -17.26 8.98 1.88
N ALA A 17 -16.19 9.45 2.50
CA ALA A 17 -16.29 10.18 3.77
C ALA A 17 -15.12 11.13 3.99
N GLU A 18 -15.35 12.10 4.84
CA GLU A 18 -14.33 13.02 5.37
C GLU A 18 -13.74 12.45 6.67
N ARG A 19 -12.42 12.63 6.89
CA ARG A 19 -11.74 12.07 8.08
C ARG A 19 -12.38 12.51 9.39
N ASP A 20 -12.68 13.80 9.54
CA ASP A 20 -13.15 14.34 10.80
C ASP A 20 -14.59 13.88 11.12
N SER A 21 -15.41 13.66 10.10
CA SER A 21 -16.75 13.04 10.24
C SER A 21 -16.65 11.58 10.68
N VAL A 22 -15.73 10.83 10.10
CA VAL A 22 -15.46 9.42 10.48
C VAL A 22 -14.93 9.36 11.92
N LEU A 23 -14.00 10.24 12.28
CA LEU A 23 -13.45 10.31 13.63
C LEU A 23 -14.54 10.58 14.67
N ALA A 24 -15.37 11.58 14.43
CA ALA A 24 -16.50 11.91 15.32
C ALA A 24 -17.48 10.73 15.46
N ARG A 25 -17.76 10.02 14.37
CA ARG A 25 -18.64 8.84 14.39
C ARG A 25 -18.03 7.69 15.22
N LEU A 26 -16.74 7.39 15.02
CA LEU A 26 -16.06 6.34 15.81
C LEU A 26 -16.09 6.66 17.31
N GLN A 27 -15.85 7.93 17.66
CA GLN A 27 -15.90 8.39 19.06
C GLN A 27 -17.32 8.30 19.64
N ALA A 28 -18.35 8.66 18.88
CA ALA A 28 -19.74 8.52 19.27
C ALA A 28 -20.15 7.05 19.47
N ASP A 29 -19.55 6.13 18.72
CA ASP A 29 -19.76 4.69 18.85
C ASP A 29 -18.89 4.07 19.98
N GLY A 30 -18.24 4.90 20.81
CA GLY A 30 -17.45 4.49 21.96
C GLY A 30 -16.05 3.97 21.64
N ILE A 31 -15.57 4.18 20.42
CA ILE A 31 -14.22 3.78 19.99
C ILE A 31 -13.26 4.93 20.25
N ALA A 32 -12.31 4.73 21.15
CA ALA A 32 -11.27 5.73 21.44
C ALA A 32 -10.35 5.88 20.21
N ALA A 33 -10.41 7.04 19.57
CA ALA A 33 -9.73 7.32 18.31
C ALA A 33 -9.24 8.76 18.26
N GLU A 34 -8.15 8.99 17.53
CA GLU A 34 -7.56 10.30 17.27
C GLU A 34 -7.06 10.40 15.83
N ALA A 35 -6.88 11.61 15.31
CA ALA A 35 -6.28 11.80 14.00
C ALA A 35 -4.81 11.36 14.01
N CYS A 36 -4.37 10.66 12.96
CA CYS A 36 -2.96 10.38 12.75
C CYS A 36 -2.16 11.68 12.56
N ARG A 37 -0.90 11.65 12.97
CA ARG A 37 -0.05 12.84 12.97
C ARG A 37 0.33 13.33 11.57
N TYR A 38 0.57 12.41 10.66
CA TYR A 38 1.15 12.73 9.34
C TYR A 38 0.20 12.45 8.19
N SER A 39 -0.64 11.42 8.28
CA SER A 39 -1.59 11.10 7.22
C SER A 39 -2.86 11.94 7.33
N PRO A 40 -3.23 12.69 6.30
CA PRO A 40 -4.49 13.48 6.29
C PRO A 40 -5.75 12.60 6.28
N LEU A 41 -5.64 11.32 5.93
CA LEU A 41 -6.73 10.35 5.92
C LEU A 41 -6.64 9.36 7.08
N GLY A 42 -5.60 9.46 7.92
CA GLY A 42 -5.32 8.51 8.98
C GLY A 42 -6.07 8.79 10.26
N ILE A 43 -6.57 7.71 10.87
CA ILE A 43 -7.14 7.70 12.24
C ILE A 43 -6.44 6.61 13.02
N ARG A 44 -5.93 6.94 14.21
CA ARG A 44 -5.30 6.01 15.14
C ARG A 44 -6.29 5.59 16.21
N LEU A 45 -6.37 4.28 16.45
CA LEU A 45 -7.22 3.73 17.50
C LEU A 45 -6.40 3.43 18.74
N ASN A 46 -6.95 3.80 19.91
CA ASN A 46 -6.43 3.37 21.19
C ASN A 46 -7.01 1.99 21.52
N GLY A 47 -6.21 0.94 21.28
CA GLY A 47 -6.63 -0.44 21.41
C GLY A 47 -6.91 -1.12 20.06
N LYS A 48 -7.56 -2.28 20.12
CA LYS A 48 -7.87 -3.09 18.94
C LYS A 48 -9.35 -3.51 18.96
N PRO A 49 -10.28 -2.56 18.78
CA PRO A 49 -11.70 -2.89 18.72
C PRO A 49 -11.99 -3.78 17.50
N SER A 50 -13.04 -4.59 17.60
CA SER A 50 -13.52 -5.36 16.46
C SER A 50 -14.27 -4.45 15.49
N LEU A 51 -13.69 -4.23 14.31
CA LEU A 51 -14.29 -3.39 13.27
C LEU A 51 -15.02 -4.18 12.19
N ALA A 52 -14.93 -5.52 12.21
CA ALA A 52 -15.44 -6.37 11.12
C ALA A 52 -16.95 -6.20 10.84
N ARG A 53 -17.72 -5.79 11.85
CA ARG A 53 -19.17 -5.51 11.74
C ARG A 53 -19.51 -4.03 11.81
N HIS A 54 -18.50 -3.14 11.90
CA HIS A 54 -18.75 -1.72 11.99
C HIS A 54 -19.27 -1.18 10.64
N PRO A 55 -20.35 -0.37 10.61
CA PRO A 55 -20.94 0.14 9.36
C PRO A 55 -19.92 0.82 8.44
N LEU A 56 -19.05 1.67 8.98
CA LEU A 56 -18.00 2.37 8.20
C LEU A 56 -16.98 1.41 7.55
N PHE A 57 -16.78 0.22 8.13
CA PHE A 57 -15.91 -0.79 7.52
C PHE A 57 -16.65 -1.59 6.44
N LEU A 58 -17.91 -1.94 6.70
CA LEU A 58 -18.73 -2.70 5.78
C LEU A 58 -19.04 -1.93 4.50
N ASP A 59 -19.27 -0.63 4.61
CA ASP A 59 -19.57 0.23 3.47
C ASP A 59 -18.32 0.72 2.72
N GLY A 60 -17.11 0.44 3.26
CA GLY A 60 -15.83 0.84 2.65
C GLY A 60 -15.43 2.29 2.88
N SER A 61 -16.02 2.97 3.86
CA SER A 61 -15.60 4.30 4.30
C SER A 61 -14.24 4.27 5.01
N ILE A 62 -13.89 3.15 5.65
CA ILE A 62 -12.59 2.95 6.31
C ILE A 62 -11.93 1.64 5.89
N GLU A 63 -10.60 1.64 5.91
CA GLU A 63 -9.73 0.48 5.71
C GLU A 63 -8.66 0.43 6.81
N VAL A 64 -8.31 -0.78 7.26
CA VAL A 64 -7.18 -0.96 8.18
C VAL A 64 -5.88 -0.81 7.39
N GLN A 65 -5.11 0.22 7.71
CA GLN A 65 -3.82 0.49 7.08
C GLN A 65 -2.97 1.37 8.00
N ASP A 66 -1.75 0.94 8.30
CA ASP A 66 -0.84 1.75 9.12
C ASP A 66 -0.45 3.07 8.44
N GLU A 67 -0.16 4.08 9.25
CA GLU A 67 0.14 5.44 8.79
C GLU A 67 1.31 5.48 7.81
N GLY A 68 2.38 4.73 8.06
CA GLY A 68 3.55 4.68 7.17
C GLY A 68 3.19 4.17 5.77
N SER A 69 2.35 3.14 5.68
CA SER A 69 1.84 2.64 4.39
C SER A 69 0.97 3.66 3.66
N GLN A 70 0.21 4.48 4.39
CA GLN A 70 -0.57 5.57 3.81
C GLN A 70 0.36 6.65 3.22
N LEU A 71 1.42 7.03 3.95
CA LEU A 71 2.39 8.02 3.49
C LEU A 71 3.10 7.62 2.20
N LEU A 72 3.42 6.33 2.03
CA LEU A 72 3.97 5.82 0.77
C LEU A 72 3.02 6.05 -0.41
N GLY A 73 1.72 5.84 -0.22
CA GLY A 73 0.71 6.14 -1.23
C GLY A 73 0.69 7.63 -1.60
N PHE A 74 0.81 8.51 -0.61
CA PHE A 74 0.86 9.97 -0.86
C PHE A 74 2.11 10.41 -1.62
N LEU A 75 3.25 9.75 -1.45
CA LEU A 75 4.48 10.05 -2.21
C LEU A 75 4.33 9.78 -3.71
N VAL A 76 3.47 8.86 -4.10
CA VAL A 76 3.20 8.56 -5.51
C VAL A 76 2.53 9.74 -6.21
N GLN A 77 1.65 10.47 -5.52
CA GLN A 77 0.89 11.61 -6.04
C GLN A 77 0.19 11.31 -7.39
N PRO A 78 -0.58 10.22 -7.50
CA PRO A 78 -1.24 9.89 -8.74
C PRO A 78 -2.32 10.93 -9.06
N LYS A 79 -2.53 11.20 -10.36
CA LYS A 79 -3.52 12.15 -10.84
C LYS A 79 -4.65 11.43 -11.58
N ARG A 80 -5.79 12.11 -11.70
CA ARG A 80 -6.92 11.62 -12.50
C ARG A 80 -6.50 11.36 -13.93
N GLY A 81 -6.94 10.24 -14.50
CA GLY A 81 -6.69 9.90 -15.90
C GLY A 81 -5.32 9.28 -16.17
N GLU A 82 -4.41 9.28 -15.21
CA GLU A 82 -3.08 8.66 -15.37
C GLU A 82 -3.15 7.13 -15.45
N MET A 83 -2.09 6.55 -16.01
CA MET A 83 -1.78 5.12 -15.94
C MET A 83 -0.78 4.88 -14.81
N VAL A 84 -1.19 4.11 -13.80
CA VAL A 84 -0.43 3.89 -12.58
C VAL A 84 -0.30 2.41 -12.30
N ALA A 85 0.80 1.97 -11.69
CA ALA A 85 0.94 0.61 -11.18
C ALA A 85 1.35 0.59 -9.70
N ASP A 86 0.74 -0.32 -8.97
CA ASP A 86 1.21 -0.85 -7.69
C ASP A 86 1.88 -2.20 -8.00
N PHE A 87 3.22 -2.24 -8.00
CA PHE A 87 4.00 -3.35 -8.55
C PHE A 87 4.07 -4.56 -7.61
N CYS A 88 3.87 -4.37 -6.32
CA CYS A 88 3.81 -5.42 -5.29
C CYS A 88 2.56 -5.22 -4.44
N ALA A 89 1.39 -5.32 -5.07
CA ALA A 89 0.12 -4.85 -4.51
C ALA A 89 -0.34 -5.59 -3.24
N GLY A 90 0.05 -6.85 -3.09
CA GLY A 90 -0.37 -7.66 -1.95
C GLY A 90 -1.89 -7.75 -1.83
N ALA A 91 -2.42 -7.45 -0.66
CA ALA A 91 -3.86 -7.38 -0.41
C ALA A 91 -4.50 -6.03 -0.83
N GLY A 92 -3.74 -5.14 -1.47
CA GLY A 92 -4.25 -3.95 -2.13
C GLY A 92 -4.45 -2.72 -1.24
N GLY A 93 -3.88 -2.67 -0.05
CA GLY A 93 -4.05 -1.51 0.84
C GLY A 93 -3.62 -0.20 0.19
N LYS A 94 -2.43 -0.16 -0.42
CA LYS A 94 -1.92 0.99 -1.15
C LYS A 94 -2.64 1.19 -2.48
N THR A 95 -2.95 0.12 -3.19
CA THR A 95 -3.77 0.15 -4.41
C THR A 95 -5.07 0.92 -4.20
N LEU A 96 -5.81 0.61 -3.13
CA LEU A 96 -7.07 1.29 -2.81
C LEU A 96 -6.87 2.78 -2.54
N LEU A 97 -5.78 3.17 -1.88
CA LEU A 97 -5.44 4.57 -1.66
C LEU A 97 -5.15 5.29 -2.98
N LEU A 98 -4.30 4.70 -3.83
CA LEU A 98 -3.96 5.28 -5.14
C LEU A 98 -5.22 5.46 -6.01
N GLY A 99 -6.09 4.45 -6.07
CA GLY A 99 -7.34 4.52 -6.82
C GLY A 99 -8.27 5.63 -6.32
N ALA A 100 -8.36 5.82 -5.00
CA ALA A 100 -9.13 6.90 -4.39
C ALA A 100 -8.54 8.28 -4.68
N MET A 101 -7.21 8.44 -4.65
CA MET A 101 -6.53 9.69 -5.03
C MET A 101 -6.74 10.03 -6.51
N MET A 102 -6.81 9.02 -7.37
CA MET A 102 -7.17 9.17 -8.80
C MET A 102 -8.66 9.47 -9.01
N ARG A 103 -9.46 9.52 -7.96
CA ARG A 103 -10.92 9.69 -8.04
C ARG A 103 -11.59 8.63 -8.92
N SER A 104 -11.09 7.39 -8.88
CA SER A 104 -11.58 6.27 -9.69
C SER A 104 -11.50 6.50 -11.21
N GLN A 105 -10.59 7.35 -11.66
CA GLN A 105 -10.38 7.69 -13.08
C GLN A 105 -8.97 7.27 -13.54
N GLY A 106 -8.82 6.99 -14.84
CA GLY A 106 -7.59 6.47 -15.40
C GLY A 106 -7.49 4.96 -15.24
N ARG A 107 -6.27 4.44 -15.15
CA ARG A 107 -6.04 2.99 -15.06
C ARG A 107 -4.98 2.66 -14.02
N LEU A 108 -5.35 1.88 -13.04
CA LEU A 108 -4.45 1.44 -11.97
C LEU A 108 -4.27 -0.07 -12.01
N TYR A 109 -3.07 -0.52 -12.34
CA TYR A 109 -2.70 -1.93 -12.31
C TYR A 109 -2.21 -2.32 -10.90
N ALA A 110 -2.73 -3.41 -10.38
CA ALA A 110 -2.30 -4.01 -9.13
C ALA A 110 -1.63 -5.36 -9.42
N PHE A 111 -0.30 -5.38 -9.52
CA PHE A 111 0.48 -6.57 -9.80
C PHE A 111 0.91 -7.28 -8.54
N ASP A 112 0.75 -8.59 -8.53
CA ASP A 112 1.36 -9.47 -7.51
C ASP A 112 1.57 -10.87 -8.07
N VAL A 113 2.58 -11.57 -7.59
CA VAL A 113 2.84 -12.97 -7.94
C VAL A 113 1.94 -13.93 -7.17
N ALA A 114 1.45 -13.51 -5.99
CA ALA A 114 0.64 -14.34 -5.11
C ALA A 114 -0.86 -14.13 -5.36
N GLU A 115 -1.47 -15.05 -6.07
CA GLU A 115 -2.90 -15.05 -6.37
C GLU A 115 -3.77 -14.95 -5.11
N LYS A 116 -3.41 -15.69 -4.05
CA LYS A 116 -4.11 -15.62 -2.75
C LYS A 116 -4.12 -14.24 -2.12
N ARG A 117 -3.08 -13.43 -2.36
CA ARG A 117 -3.02 -12.04 -1.89
C ARG A 117 -3.93 -11.14 -2.73
N LEU A 118 -3.88 -11.26 -4.05
CA LEU A 118 -4.78 -10.54 -4.96
C LEU A 118 -6.25 -10.90 -4.73
N ALA A 119 -6.56 -12.14 -4.40
CA ALA A 119 -7.93 -12.55 -4.07
C ALA A 119 -8.51 -11.77 -2.89
N LYS A 120 -7.68 -11.36 -1.91
CA LYS A 120 -8.10 -10.51 -0.78
C LYS A 120 -8.42 -9.08 -1.19
N LEU A 121 -7.92 -8.62 -2.33
CA LEU A 121 -8.24 -7.29 -2.86
C LEU A 121 -9.67 -7.22 -3.41
N LYS A 122 -10.18 -8.30 -3.98
CA LYS A 122 -11.52 -8.34 -4.64
C LYS A 122 -12.66 -7.84 -3.74
N PRO A 123 -12.89 -8.39 -2.52
CA PRO A 123 -13.97 -7.89 -1.65
C PRO A 123 -13.73 -6.45 -1.18
N ARG A 124 -12.48 -6.02 -1.04
CA ARG A 124 -12.13 -4.65 -0.68
C ARG A 124 -12.44 -3.67 -1.81
N LEU A 125 -12.18 -4.05 -3.05
CA LEU A 125 -12.58 -3.27 -4.23
C LEU A 125 -14.09 -3.13 -4.31
N ALA A 126 -14.83 -4.23 -4.11
CA ALA A 126 -16.30 -4.21 -4.18
C ALA A 126 -16.91 -3.18 -3.23
N ARG A 127 -16.38 -3.04 -1.98
CA ARG A 127 -16.90 -2.07 -1.03
C ARG A 127 -16.31 -0.67 -1.19
N SER A 128 -15.16 -0.51 -1.86
CA SER A 128 -14.44 0.77 -1.96
C SER A 128 -15.10 1.80 -2.88
N GLY A 129 -15.92 1.35 -3.84
CA GLY A 129 -16.48 2.20 -4.89
C GLY A 129 -15.51 2.49 -6.05
N LEU A 130 -14.34 1.82 -6.10
CA LEU A 130 -13.36 2.00 -7.18
C LEU A 130 -13.71 1.14 -8.40
N SER A 131 -13.61 1.73 -9.58
CA SER A 131 -13.82 1.07 -10.89
C SER A 131 -12.59 1.08 -11.80
N ASN A 132 -11.50 1.74 -11.41
CA ASN A 132 -10.30 1.94 -12.23
C ASN A 132 -9.15 0.98 -11.89
N VAL A 133 -9.35 0.03 -10.98
CA VAL A 133 -8.32 -0.92 -10.51
C VAL A 133 -8.39 -2.23 -11.28
N HIS A 134 -7.25 -2.66 -11.79
CA HIS A 134 -7.08 -3.90 -12.54
C HIS A 134 -6.08 -4.81 -11.82
N PRO A 135 -6.56 -5.75 -10.97
CA PRO A 135 -5.69 -6.76 -10.37
C PRO A 135 -5.16 -7.70 -11.45
N VAL A 136 -3.86 -7.90 -11.48
CA VAL A 136 -3.19 -8.74 -12.48
C VAL A 136 -2.16 -9.62 -11.80
N ARG A 137 -2.41 -10.94 -11.81
CA ARG A 137 -1.39 -11.90 -11.41
C ARG A 137 -0.29 -11.96 -12.46
N ILE A 138 0.95 -11.90 -12.01
CA ILE A 138 2.15 -12.04 -12.82
C ILE A 138 2.97 -13.25 -12.32
N GLU A 139 3.71 -13.90 -13.21
CA GLU A 139 4.59 -15.01 -12.82
C GLU A 139 5.90 -14.51 -12.18
N SER A 140 6.40 -13.39 -12.66
CA SER A 140 7.57 -12.70 -12.14
C SER A 140 7.58 -11.24 -12.60
N GLU A 141 8.57 -10.47 -12.15
CA GLU A 141 8.82 -9.10 -12.63
C GLU A 141 9.17 -9.03 -14.13
N HIS A 142 9.48 -10.16 -14.76
CA HIS A 142 9.77 -10.26 -16.20
C HIS A 142 8.60 -10.76 -17.04
N ASP A 143 7.41 -10.89 -16.45
CA ASP A 143 6.20 -11.34 -17.14
C ASP A 143 5.91 -10.50 -18.38
N ILE A 144 5.39 -11.13 -19.44
CA ILE A 144 5.01 -10.44 -20.68
C ILE A 144 3.97 -9.33 -20.45
N LYS A 145 3.11 -9.49 -19.44
CA LYS A 145 2.12 -8.47 -19.08
C LYS A 145 2.80 -7.18 -18.62
N ILE A 146 3.93 -7.30 -17.91
CA ILE A 146 4.78 -6.17 -17.49
C ILE A 146 5.47 -5.56 -18.71
N LYS A 147 6.13 -6.37 -19.54
CA LYS A 147 6.86 -5.90 -20.72
C LYS A 147 6.00 -5.09 -21.70
N ARG A 148 4.72 -5.44 -21.84
CA ARG A 148 3.75 -4.70 -22.69
C ARG A 148 3.49 -3.27 -22.23
N LEU A 149 3.78 -2.95 -20.97
CA LEU A 149 3.58 -1.63 -20.37
C LEU A 149 4.88 -0.81 -20.29
N ALA A 150 5.99 -1.30 -20.86
CA ALA A 150 7.28 -0.60 -20.85
C ALA A 150 7.15 0.84 -21.38
N GLY A 151 7.63 1.79 -20.61
CA GLY A 151 7.64 3.22 -20.93
C GLY A 151 6.26 3.88 -21.02
N LYS A 152 5.20 3.26 -20.49
CA LYS A 152 3.82 3.76 -20.63
C LYS A 152 3.21 4.32 -19.36
N LEU A 153 3.76 4.03 -18.19
CA LEU A 153 3.14 4.38 -16.93
C LEU A 153 3.59 5.76 -16.43
N ASP A 154 2.63 6.56 -16.00
CA ASP A 154 2.86 7.86 -15.38
C ASP A 154 3.49 7.72 -14.00
N ARG A 155 3.04 6.73 -13.22
CA ARG A 155 3.48 6.49 -11.84
C ARG A 155 3.61 5.01 -11.57
N VAL A 156 4.64 4.62 -10.83
CA VAL A 156 4.82 3.25 -10.34
C VAL A 156 5.19 3.29 -8.88
N LEU A 157 4.45 2.54 -8.06
CA LEU A 157 4.79 2.25 -6.68
C LEU A 157 5.39 0.86 -6.58
N VAL A 158 6.52 0.73 -5.93
CA VAL A 158 7.14 -0.53 -5.55
C VAL A 158 7.29 -0.58 -4.04
N ASP A 159 6.39 -1.28 -3.37
CA ASP A 159 6.59 -1.68 -1.97
C ASP A 159 7.20 -3.08 -1.97
N ALA A 160 8.53 -3.11 -2.10
CA ALA A 160 9.26 -4.33 -2.38
C ALA A 160 9.17 -5.34 -1.23
N PRO A 161 9.15 -6.66 -1.52
CA PRO A 161 9.23 -7.67 -0.49
C PRO A 161 10.50 -7.45 0.34
N CYS A 162 10.38 -7.60 1.64
CA CYS A 162 11.45 -7.34 2.58
C CYS A 162 11.64 -8.53 3.52
N SER A 163 12.73 -8.51 4.28
CA SER A 163 13.02 -9.51 5.32
C SER A 163 11.98 -9.53 6.45
N GLY A 164 11.05 -8.59 6.46
CA GLY A 164 10.06 -8.45 7.52
C GLY A 164 10.61 -7.87 8.82
N LEU A 165 11.91 -7.59 8.90
CA LEU A 165 12.56 -7.10 10.11
C LEU A 165 12.00 -5.75 10.59
N GLY A 166 11.43 -4.93 9.70
CA GLY A 166 10.69 -3.72 10.07
C GLY A 166 9.36 -4.00 10.80
N THR A 167 8.89 -5.24 10.75
CA THR A 167 7.66 -5.69 11.43
C THR A 167 7.93 -6.49 12.70
N LEU A 168 9.12 -6.42 13.28
CA LEU A 168 9.52 -7.19 14.48
C LEU A 168 8.55 -7.00 15.66
N ARG A 169 7.96 -5.81 15.82
CA ARG A 169 6.94 -5.58 16.85
C ARG A 169 5.69 -6.44 16.65
N ARG A 170 5.40 -6.86 15.43
CA ARG A 170 4.23 -7.69 15.08
C ARG A 170 4.61 -9.17 14.92
N ASN A 171 5.87 -9.45 14.59
CA ASN A 171 6.39 -10.78 14.27
C ASN A 171 7.81 -10.96 14.85
N PRO A 172 7.95 -11.16 16.18
CA PRO A 172 9.26 -11.21 16.85
C PRO A 172 10.14 -12.38 16.38
N ASP A 173 9.54 -13.48 15.90
CA ASP A 173 10.24 -14.68 15.45
C ASP A 173 11.05 -14.47 14.16
N LEU A 174 10.82 -13.41 13.41
CA LEU A 174 11.56 -13.08 12.19
C LEU A 174 13.05 -12.84 12.44
N LYS A 175 13.43 -12.45 13.66
CA LYS A 175 14.80 -12.20 14.05
C LYS A 175 15.70 -13.44 13.88
N TRP A 176 15.15 -14.63 14.08
CA TRP A 176 15.89 -15.89 14.10
C TRP A 176 15.89 -16.62 12.74
N ARG A 177 15.15 -16.11 11.74
CA ARG A 177 14.98 -16.75 10.43
C ARG A 177 15.86 -16.17 9.33
N GLN A 178 16.67 -15.16 9.63
CA GLN A 178 17.50 -14.48 8.63
C GLN A 178 18.93 -15.03 8.64
N THR A 179 19.41 -15.41 7.46
CA THR A 179 20.80 -15.77 7.20
C THR A 179 21.44 -14.75 6.25
N PRO A 180 22.79 -14.62 6.20
CA PRO A 180 23.46 -13.76 5.21
C PRO A 180 23.02 -14.07 3.77
N ASP A 181 22.90 -15.35 3.42
CA ASP A 181 22.48 -15.78 2.07
C ASP A 181 21.04 -15.37 1.76
N SER A 182 20.12 -15.56 2.71
CA SER A 182 18.72 -15.12 2.53
C SER A 182 18.60 -13.60 2.33
N VAL A 183 19.48 -12.82 2.95
CA VAL A 183 19.54 -11.37 2.77
C VAL A 183 20.11 -11.01 1.39
N ALA A 184 21.13 -11.72 0.93
CA ALA A 184 21.72 -11.51 -0.41
C ALA A 184 20.71 -11.82 -1.52
N GLU A 185 20.02 -12.95 -1.42
CA GLU A 185 18.94 -13.34 -2.36
C GLU A 185 17.82 -12.29 -2.40
N LEU A 186 17.40 -11.82 -1.23
CA LEU A 186 16.36 -10.78 -1.13
C LEU A 186 16.81 -9.47 -1.77
N ASN A 187 18.06 -9.04 -1.57
CA ASN A 187 18.60 -7.84 -2.18
C ASN A 187 18.65 -7.97 -3.72
N ALA A 188 19.09 -9.12 -4.24
CA ALA A 188 19.09 -9.40 -5.67
C ALA A 188 17.65 -9.34 -6.25
N LYS A 189 16.68 -9.93 -5.55
CA LYS A 189 15.28 -9.87 -5.95
C LYS A 189 14.72 -8.46 -5.94
N GLN A 190 15.03 -7.68 -4.90
CA GLN A 190 14.62 -6.27 -4.83
C GLN A 190 15.21 -5.44 -5.97
N ALA A 191 16.49 -5.65 -6.31
CA ALA A 191 17.14 -4.97 -7.44
C ALA A 191 16.48 -5.33 -8.79
N SER A 192 16.15 -6.61 -9.00
CA SER A 192 15.45 -7.09 -10.18
C SER A 192 14.05 -6.46 -10.32
N ILE A 193 13.28 -6.46 -9.22
CA ILE A 193 11.95 -5.82 -9.19
C ILE A 193 12.05 -4.32 -9.48
N LEU A 194 13.01 -3.62 -8.87
CA LEU A 194 13.22 -2.19 -9.08
C LEU A 194 13.55 -1.88 -10.55
N SER A 195 14.44 -2.67 -11.14
CA SER A 195 14.81 -2.52 -12.55
C SER A 195 13.62 -2.72 -13.49
N ALA A 196 12.84 -3.78 -13.27
CA ALA A 196 11.63 -4.05 -14.06
C ALA A 196 10.58 -2.93 -13.91
N ALA A 197 10.35 -2.46 -12.69
CA ALA A 197 9.42 -1.36 -12.42
C ALA A 197 9.87 -0.03 -13.04
N ALA A 198 11.17 0.26 -13.00
CA ALA A 198 11.74 1.46 -13.63
C ALA A 198 11.51 1.45 -15.15
N GLY A 199 11.57 0.29 -15.79
CA GLY A 199 11.30 0.14 -17.23
C GLY A 199 9.85 0.41 -17.62
N LEU A 200 8.91 0.44 -16.67
CA LEU A 200 7.51 0.77 -16.92
C LEU A 200 7.26 2.28 -17.03
N VAL A 201 8.08 3.07 -16.35
CA VAL A 201 7.86 4.51 -16.19
C VAL A 201 8.16 5.23 -17.50
N LYS A 202 7.20 6.03 -17.98
CA LYS A 202 7.40 6.89 -19.13
C LYS A 202 8.37 8.05 -18.82
N LYS A 203 8.90 8.70 -19.84
CA LYS A 203 9.71 9.92 -19.67
C LYS A 203 8.91 10.98 -18.90
N GLY A 204 9.51 11.54 -17.83
CA GLY A 204 8.84 12.48 -16.94
C GLY A 204 7.88 11.87 -15.93
N GLY A 205 7.76 10.53 -15.91
CA GLY A 205 6.98 9.81 -14.91
C GLY A 205 7.69 9.68 -13.56
N ARG A 206 7.01 9.10 -12.58
CA ARG A 206 7.52 8.96 -11.20
C ARG A 206 7.55 7.50 -10.77
N LEU A 207 8.65 7.09 -10.16
CA LEU A 207 8.82 5.82 -9.46
C LEU A 207 9.01 6.08 -7.97
N VAL A 208 8.18 5.46 -7.15
CA VAL A 208 8.36 5.42 -5.68
C VAL A 208 8.72 4.00 -5.28
N TYR A 209 9.87 3.86 -4.66
CA TYR A 209 10.37 2.58 -4.16
C TYR A 209 10.49 2.61 -2.64
N ALA A 210 9.93 1.62 -2.00
CA ALA A 210 10.02 1.44 -0.56
C ALA A 210 10.37 -0.01 -0.21
N THR A 211 11.09 -0.17 0.89
CA THR A 211 11.38 -1.46 1.51
C THR A 211 11.42 -1.31 3.02
N CYS A 212 10.91 -2.31 3.72
CA CYS A 212 10.95 -2.39 5.17
C CYS A 212 12.29 -2.97 5.64
N LYS A 213 13.24 -2.12 6.06
CA LYS A 213 14.54 -2.58 6.58
C LYS A 213 14.74 -2.12 8.02
N ILE A 214 15.41 -2.92 8.86
CA ILE A 214 15.83 -2.46 10.19
C ILE A 214 16.78 -1.27 10.03
N GLY A 215 16.46 -0.18 10.70
CA GLY A 215 17.38 0.92 10.97
C GLY A 215 17.13 2.20 10.23
N ARG A 216 16.56 2.24 9.02
CA ARG A 216 16.13 3.49 8.36
C ARG A 216 15.17 3.15 7.21
N ALA A 217 14.01 3.77 7.20
CA ALA A 217 13.20 3.84 5.98
C ALA A 217 13.97 4.70 4.97
N SER A 218 14.45 4.08 3.89
CA SER A 218 15.03 4.84 2.78
C SER A 218 13.97 4.95 1.69
N CYS A 219 13.35 6.11 1.58
CA CYS A 219 12.54 6.46 0.44
C CYS A 219 13.46 7.21 -0.54
N ARG A 220 13.64 6.68 -1.73
CA ARG A 220 14.34 7.39 -2.82
C ARG A 220 13.33 7.69 -3.90
N GLU A 221 13.12 8.95 -4.14
CA GLU A 221 12.40 9.44 -5.30
C GLU A 221 13.39 9.58 -6.45
N ARG A 222 13.09 8.97 -7.59
CA ARG A 222 13.83 9.21 -8.83
C ARG A 222 12.85 9.81 -9.83
N VAL A 223 13.09 11.08 -10.14
CA VAL A 223 12.44 11.75 -11.26
C VAL A 223 13.39 11.52 -12.46
N SER A 224 12.94 10.79 -13.46
CA SER A 224 13.71 10.67 -14.70
C SER A 224 13.56 11.96 -15.49
N SER A 225 14.65 12.70 -15.61
CA SER A 225 14.79 13.86 -16.51
C SER A 225 14.72 13.45 -17.99
#